data_b9f9c7491f8a3897971ff23a2f0334cb
#
_entry.id   b9f9c7491f8a3897971ff23a2f0334cb
#
_cell.length_a   1.000
_cell.length_b   1.000
_cell.length_c   1.000
_cell.angle_alpha   90.00
_cell.angle_beta   90.00
_cell.angle_gamma   90.00
#
_symmetry.space_group_name_H-M   'P 1'
#
loop_
_entity.id
_entity.type
_entity.pdbx_description
1 polymer ?
#
loop_
_entity_poly.entity_id
_entity_poly.type
_entity_poly.pdbx_seq_one_letter_code
_entity_poly.pdbx_strand_id
1 'polypeptide(L)'
;MEGTHTHVPTADVQILPGGTAFQTDIGMTGDYDSVIGMTKESSIQRFTQVGERSKFGPAEGEATFCALFVESDDATQLAVRAEPVRLGGRLSAALPEPTAA
;
A
#
# COMPACT_ATOMS: atom_id res chain seq x y z
N MET A 1 9.82 -2.28 -10.11
CA MET A 1 9.05 -3.50 -9.76
C MET A 1 8.33 -3.26 -8.44
N GLU A 2 7.08 -3.61 -8.36
CA GLU A 2 6.25 -3.46 -7.15
C GLU A 2 5.27 -4.63 -7.05
N GLY A 3 4.73 -4.82 -5.85
CA GLY A 3 3.71 -5.84 -5.61
C GLY A 3 2.57 -5.28 -4.79
N THR A 4 1.48 -6.02 -4.68
CA THR A 4 0.26 -5.58 -3.99
C THR A 4 -0.49 -6.72 -3.32
N HIS A 5 0.18 -7.81 -2.94
CA HIS A 5 -0.56 -8.97 -2.43
C HIS A 5 -0.63 -9.10 -0.91
N THR A 6 0.24 -8.47 -0.16
CA THR A 6 0.09 -8.44 1.31
C THR A 6 -0.95 -7.43 1.75
N HIS A 7 -1.29 -6.49 0.89
CA HIS A 7 -2.20 -5.37 1.11
C HIS A 7 -1.69 -4.34 2.12
N VAL A 8 -0.46 -4.46 2.59
CA VAL A 8 0.17 -3.46 3.46
C VAL A 8 1.44 -2.94 2.80
N PRO A 9 1.75 -1.62 2.94
CA PRO A 9 2.95 -1.08 2.33
C PRO A 9 4.19 -1.60 3.06
N THR A 10 5.16 -2.09 2.30
CA THR A 10 6.44 -2.51 2.86
C THR A 10 7.44 -1.36 2.87
N ALA A 11 8.41 -1.44 3.77
CA ALA A 11 9.36 -0.35 3.99
C ALA A 11 10.63 -0.47 3.12
N ASP A 12 10.60 -1.29 2.09
CA ASP A 12 11.77 -1.63 1.28
C ASP A 12 11.85 -0.89 -0.05
N VAL A 13 11.29 0.31 -0.12
CA VAL A 13 11.37 1.14 -1.33
C VAL A 13 12.83 1.44 -1.66
N GLN A 14 13.27 1.08 -2.85
CA GLN A 14 14.65 1.26 -3.26
C GLN A 14 14.78 1.29 -4.78
N ILE A 15 15.91 1.78 -5.26
CA ILE A 15 16.30 1.63 -6.64
C ILE A 15 17.38 0.57 -6.70
N LEU A 16 17.09 -0.53 -7.40
CA LEU A 16 18.02 -1.64 -7.51
C LEU A 16 19.24 -1.26 -8.36
N PRO A 17 20.40 -1.94 -8.16
CA PRO A 17 21.53 -1.78 -9.08
C PRO A 17 21.05 -2.04 -10.52
N GLY A 18 21.21 -1.09 -11.40
CA GLY A 18 20.68 -1.18 -12.76
C GLY A 18 19.51 -0.24 -13.03
N GLY A 19 19.00 0.45 -11.99
CA GLY A 19 18.04 1.53 -12.16
C GLY A 19 16.58 1.14 -12.15
N THR A 20 16.22 -0.01 -11.59
CA THR A 20 14.80 -0.41 -11.42
C THR A 20 14.30 0.04 -10.05
N ALA A 21 13.21 0.81 -10.01
CA ALA A 21 12.51 1.10 -8.77
C ALA A 21 11.82 -0.18 -8.26
N PHE A 22 11.92 -0.43 -6.96
CA PHE A 22 11.42 -1.66 -6.35
C PHE A 22 10.71 -1.36 -5.03
N GLN A 23 9.60 -2.02 -4.81
CA GLN A 23 8.93 -2.13 -3.52
C GLN A 23 8.21 -3.48 -3.48
N THR A 24 8.36 -4.24 -2.39
CA THR A 24 7.74 -5.57 -2.27
C THR A 24 6.22 -5.46 -2.34
N ASP A 25 5.64 -4.49 -1.64
CA ASP A 25 4.20 -4.25 -1.69
C ASP A 25 3.93 -2.76 -1.51
N ILE A 26 3.18 -2.16 -2.45
CA ILE A 26 2.79 -0.75 -2.37
C ILE A 26 1.78 -0.53 -1.26
N GLY A 27 1.03 -1.55 -0.90
CA GLY A 27 -0.09 -1.46 0.01
C GLY A 27 -1.41 -1.30 -0.74
N MET A 28 -2.50 -1.34 0.00
CA MET A 28 -3.81 -1.09 -0.59
C MET A 28 -4.24 0.35 -0.35
N THR A 29 -5.03 0.89 -1.25
CA THR A 29 -5.82 2.08 -0.96
C THR A 29 -7.14 1.59 -0.38
N GLY A 30 -7.31 1.77 0.93
CA GLY A 30 -8.47 1.22 1.62
C GLY A 30 -8.40 1.45 3.12
N ASP A 31 -9.33 0.84 3.83
CA ASP A 31 -9.44 0.96 5.28
C ASP A 31 -8.46 -0.01 5.97
N TYR A 32 -7.47 0.55 6.66
CA TYR A 32 -6.48 -0.24 7.39
C TYR A 32 -6.95 -0.64 8.80
N ASP A 33 -8.12 -0.17 9.25
CA ASP A 33 -8.79 -0.73 10.43
C ASP A 33 -9.65 -1.93 9.98
N SER A 34 -8.99 -2.91 9.38
CA SER A 34 -9.63 -4.05 8.74
C SER A 34 -8.67 -5.22 8.68
N VAL A 35 -9.17 -6.37 8.23
CA VAL A 35 -8.29 -7.49 7.89
C VAL A 35 -8.12 -7.51 6.37
N ILE A 36 -6.96 -7.08 5.91
CA ILE A 36 -6.60 -6.95 4.47
C ILE A 36 -7.68 -6.29 3.62
N GLY A 37 -8.30 -5.21 4.14
CA GLY A 37 -9.34 -4.47 3.43
C GLY A 37 -10.74 -5.01 3.58
N MET A 38 -10.93 -6.15 4.28
CA MET A 38 -12.24 -6.73 4.57
C MET A 38 -12.66 -6.38 5.98
N THR A 39 -13.95 -6.32 6.26
CA THR A 39 -14.42 -5.99 7.60
C THR A 39 -13.85 -6.98 8.61
N LYS A 40 -13.28 -6.45 9.72
CA LYS A 40 -12.65 -7.29 10.75
C LYS A 40 -13.67 -8.21 11.44
N GLU A 41 -14.91 -7.77 11.58
CA GLU A 41 -15.99 -8.56 12.18
C GLU A 41 -16.23 -9.84 11.38
N SER A 42 -16.32 -9.74 10.04
CA SER A 42 -16.51 -10.91 9.18
C SER A 42 -15.35 -11.88 9.25
N SER A 43 -14.12 -11.37 9.28
CA SER A 43 -12.91 -12.18 9.35
C SER A 43 -12.79 -12.89 10.70
N ILE A 44 -13.06 -12.18 11.80
CA ILE A 44 -13.04 -12.76 13.14
C ILE A 44 -14.10 -13.86 13.25
N GLN A 45 -15.29 -13.62 12.73
CA GLN A 45 -16.38 -14.60 12.77
C GLN A 45 -16.01 -15.88 12.02
N ARG A 46 -15.31 -15.77 10.90
CA ARG A 46 -14.84 -16.96 10.17
C ARG A 46 -13.84 -17.81 10.98
N PHE A 47 -12.98 -17.18 11.77
CA PHE A 47 -12.04 -17.88 12.62
C PHE A 47 -12.69 -18.54 13.82
N THR A 48 -13.68 -17.89 14.42
CA THR A 48 -14.32 -18.39 15.65
C THR A 48 -15.43 -19.38 15.36
N GLN A 49 -15.99 -19.38 14.16
CA GLN A 49 -17.12 -20.23 13.76
C GLN A 49 -18.34 -20.10 14.68
N VAL A 50 -18.52 -18.93 15.30
CA VAL A 50 -19.62 -18.65 16.23
C VAL A 50 -20.68 -17.82 15.52
N GLY A 51 -21.94 -18.30 15.59
CA GLY A 51 -23.09 -17.56 15.07
C GLY A 51 -23.28 -17.64 13.56
N GLU A 52 -24.20 -16.84 13.04
CA GLU A 52 -24.43 -16.76 11.59
C GLU A 52 -23.24 -16.16 10.88
N ARG A 53 -22.91 -16.71 9.71
CA ARG A 53 -21.81 -16.19 8.91
C ARG A 53 -22.17 -14.84 8.32
N SER A 54 -21.47 -13.78 8.69
CA SER A 54 -21.52 -12.52 7.98
C SER A 54 -20.93 -12.70 6.58
N LYS A 55 -21.47 -11.97 5.61
CA LYS A 55 -20.85 -11.91 4.29
C LYS A 55 -19.45 -11.32 4.39
N PHE A 56 -18.49 -11.97 3.74
CA PHE A 56 -17.14 -11.44 3.58
C PHE A 56 -17.23 -10.25 2.62
N GLY A 57 -17.08 -9.04 3.14
CA GLY A 57 -17.25 -7.82 2.36
C GLY A 57 -16.12 -6.83 2.55
N PRO A 58 -16.00 -5.83 1.65
CA PRO A 58 -14.98 -4.79 1.80
C PRO A 58 -15.28 -3.92 3.02
N ALA A 59 -14.22 -3.44 3.66
CA ALA A 59 -14.35 -2.49 4.75
C ALA A 59 -14.76 -1.11 4.20
N GLU A 60 -15.56 -0.37 4.98
CA GLU A 60 -16.12 0.91 4.57
C GLU A 60 -15.65 2.09 5.41
N GLY A 61 -14.63 1.90 6.26
CA GLY A 61 -14.08 2.97 7.11
C GLY A 61 -13.23 3.97 6.35
N GLU A 62 -12.53 4.81 7.09
CA GLU A 62 -11.65 5.82 6.50
C GLU A 62 -10.49 5.16 5.74
N ALA A 63 -10.37 5.47 4.47
CA ALA A 63 -9.36 4.86 3.60
C ALA A 63 -8.02 5.58 3.69
N THR A 64 -6.93 4.80 3.62
CA THR A 64 -5.59 5.31 3.36
C THR A 64 -5.29 5.15 1.88
N PHE A 65 -4.84 6.21 1.24
CA PHE A 65 -4.34 6.17 -0.13
C PHE A 65 -2.89 5.72 -0.10
N CYS A 66 -2.58 4.63 -0.82
CA CYS A 66 -1.22 4.11 -0.95
C CYS A 66 -0.80 4.09 -2.40
N ALA A 67 0.42 4.56 -2.66
CA ALA A 67 1.00 4.59 -4.00
C ALA A 67 2.52 4.58 -3.92
N LEU A 68 3.16 4.43 -5.06
CA LEU A 68 4.60 4.57 -5.21
C LEU A 68 4.89 5.69 -6.21
N PHE A 69 5.66 6.70 -5.78
CA PHE A 69 6.15 7.75 -6.65
C PHE A 69 7.46 7.31 -7.27
N VAL A 70 7.56 7.37 -8.60
CA VAL A 70 8.78 7.03 -9.33
C VAL A 70 9.12 8.17 -10.28
N GLU A 71 10.36 8.63 -10.21
CA GLU A 71 10.91 9.59 -11.16
C GLU A 71 11.98 8.88 -11.99
N SER A 72 11.89 8.96 -13.30
CA SER A 72 12.84 8.34 -14.21
C SER A 72 13.55 9.39 -15.05
N ASP A 73 14.77 9.06 -15.50
CA ASP A 73 15.54 9.88 -16.41
C ASP A 73 15.08 9.60 -17.84
N ASP A 74 14.73 10.67 -18.59
CA ASP A 74 14.20 10.53 -19.95
C ASP A 74 15.23 9.98 -20.94
N ALA A 75 16.49 10.23 -20.69
CA ALA A 75 17.57 9.78 -21.60
C ALA A 75 17.90 8.30 -21.39
N THR A 76 17.96 7.84 -20.16
CA THR A 76 18.31 6.45 -19.82
C THR A 76 17.10 5.56 -19.62
N GLN A 77 15.93 6.14 -19.34
CA GLN A 77 14.70 5.46 -18.96
C GLN A 77 14.84 4.63 -17.66
N LEU A 78 15.83 4.94 -16.84
CA LEU A 78 16.06 4.29 -15.56
C LEU A 78 15.48 5.12 -14.43
N ALA A 79 15.05 4.46 -13.35
CA ALA A 79 14.56 5.14 -12.18
C ALA A 79 15.68 5.84 -11.44
N VAL A 80 15.46 7.11 -11.07
CA VAL A 80 16.42 7.92 -10.31
C VAL A 80 15.89 8.24 -8.92
N ARG A 81 14.59 8.04 -8.69
CA ARG A 81 13.94 8.32 -7.41
C ARG A 81 12.72 7.42 -7.25
N ALA A 82 12.55 6.86 -6.06
CA ALA A 82 11.38 6.07 -5.70
C ALA A 82 11.03 6.37 -4.25
N GLU A 83 9.79 6.80 -3.99
CA GLU A 83 9.34 7.15 -2.65
C GLU A 83 7.91 6.70 -2.43
N PRO A 84 7.60 6.20 -1.20
CA PRO A 84 6.23 5.80 -0.88
C PRO A 84 5.32 7.01 -0.74
N VAL A 85 4.05 6.82 -1.06
CA VAL A 85 2.99 7.81 -0.85
C VAL A 85 1.92 7.18 0.04
N ARG A 86 1.61 7.82 1.16
CA ARG A 86 0.53 7.42 2.07
C ARG A 86 -0.20 8.66 2.55
N LEU A 87 -1.51 8.68 2.38
CA LEU A 87 -2.35 9.80 2.80
C LEU A 87 -3.64 9.29 3.42
N GLY A 88 -4.01 9.91 4.54
CA GLY A 88 -5.28 9.63 5.23
C GLY A 88 -5.28 8.33 6.02
N GLY A 89 -6.37 8.10 6.74
CA GLY A 89 -6.60 6.88 7.48
C GLY A 89 -5.61 6.62 8.60
N ARG A 90 -5.33 5.35 8.85
CA ARG A 90 -4.53 4.89 9.99
C ARG A 90 -3.02 4.93 9.78
N LEU A 91 -2.56 4.79 8.56
CA LEU A 91 -1.13 4.72 8.30
C LEU A 91 -0.49 6.10 8.39
N SER A 92 0.78 6.13 8.80
CA SER A 92 1.55 7.36 8.82
C SER A 92 1.61 7.98 7.44
N ALA A 93 1.41 9.29 7.36
CA ALA A 93 1.50 10.01 6.11
C ALA A 93 2.92 9.97 5.56
N ALA A 94 3.04 9.85 4.25
CA ALA A 94 4.30 9.94 3.54
C ALA A 94 4.06 10.58 2.17
N LEU A 95 4.86 11.57 1.83
CA LEU A 95 4.81 12.25 0.55
C LEU A 95 6.23 12.40 0.04
N PRO A 96 6.44 12.29 -1.29
CA PRO A 96 7.76 12.54 -1.84
C PRO A 96 8.18 13.99 -1.62
N GLU A 97 9.46 14.21 -1.39
CA GLU A 97 9.97 15.56 -1.31
C GLU A 97 9.89 16.22 -2.70
N PRO A 98 9.58 17.54 -2.74
CA PRO A 98 9.57 18.25 -4.04
C PRO A 98 10.93 18.14 -4.73
N THR A 99 10.89 17.93 -6.04
CA THR A 99 12.11 17.94 -6.84
C THR A 99 12.66 19.38 -6.87
N ALA A 100 13.94 19.52 -6.55
CA ALA A 100 14.58 20.83 -6.66
C ALA A 100 14.58 21.30 -8.12
N ALA A 101 14.07 22.50 -8.34
CA ALA A 101 14.03 23.09 -9.67
C ALA A 101 15.41 23.60 -10.08
#